data_723cdd0b524bf5e2ced373159c56b184
#
_entry.id   723cdd0b524bf5e2ced373159c56b184
#
_cell.length_a   1.000
_cell.length_b   1.000
_cell.length_c   1.000
_cell.angle_alpha   90.00
_cell.angle_beta   90.00
_cell.angle_gamma   90.00
#
_symmetry.space_group_name_H-M   'P 1'
#
loop_
_entity.id
_entity.type
_entity.pdbx_description
1 polymer ?
#
loop_
_entity_poly.entity_id
_entity_poly.type
_entity_poly.pdbx_seq_one_letter_code
_entity_poly.pdbx_strand_id
1 'polypeptide(L)'
;MLAKGACASCCTVISSVLHVQGAIQRGRRYTASLLSPCGSPTSDPMHSSFGWLDALILGVVQGLTEFLPISSSAHLRILGPLLPGGADPGAAFTAITQLGTELAVLIYFRKDIWRMLTAWGGSLPVIGNRTMGQSLHPDAKLAWLVILGTIPICVLGLLLRDWIETTFRTLALTAVMLIVFGLLLGWAERRGAQVRQIGQLGWKDGVLLGLAQAMALVPGVSRSGGTITAGLLLGLTREAAARFSFLLAIPAVLMSGVYQLVFNRDPMSTEQWWMTLVATLVAFVVGYAVIVWFMRLISSKGFGFFVIYRVVLGLAILLGLYFGFIQ
;
A
#
# COMPACT_ATOMS: atom_id res chain seq x y z
N MET A 1 17.29 -22.51 43.27
CA MET A 1 16.11 -22.07 44.03
C MET A 1 15.84 -20.61 43.70
N LEU A 2 15.20 -20.26 42.61
CA LEU A 2 14.68 -18.91 42.28
C LEU A 2 14.07 -18.98 40.88
N ALA A 3 12.91 -19.63 40.73
CA ALA A 3 12.09 -19.55 39.51
C ALA A 3 10.68 -20.14 39.76
N LYS A 4 9.96 -19.67 40.78
CA LYS A 4 8.55 -20.03 41.05
C LYS A 4 7.66 -18.86 41.51
N GLY A 5 8.05 -17.61 41.25
CA GLY A 5 7.31 -16.43 41.72
C GLY A 5 6.53 -15.61 40.68
N ALA A 6 6.66 -15.88 39.39
CA ALA A 6 6.13 -14.98 38.34
C ALA A 6 4.79 -15.45 37.70
N CYS A 7 4.26 -16.60 38.06
CA CYS A 7 3.08 -17.17 37.40
C CYS A 7 1.73 -16.92 38.14
N ALA A 8 1.77 -16.45 39.38
CA ALA A 8 0.53 -16.25 40.16
C ALA A 8 -0.15 -14.90 39.94
N SER A 9 0.58 -13.84 39.60
CA SER A 9 0.00 -12.49 39.40
C SER A 9 -0.69 -12.30 38.06
N CYS A 10 -0.32 -13.05 37.01
CA CYS A 10 -0.94 -12.93 35.70
C CYS A 10 -2.33 -13.61 35.61
N CYS A 11 -2.56 -14.68 36.39
CA CYS A 11 -3.85 -15.36 36.43
C CYS A 11 -4.94 -14.57 37.16
N THR A 12 -4.58 -13.72 38.13
CA THR A 12 -5.54 -12.95 38.91
C THR A 12 -6.13 -11.77 38.14
N VAL A 13 -5.35 -11.16 37.23
CA VAL A 13 -5.81 -10.03 36.39
C VAL A 13 -6.75 -10.52 35.29
N ILE A 14 -6.50 -11.69 34.71
CA ILE A 14 -7.35 -12.27 33.65
C ILE A 14 -8.69 -12.75 34.23
N SER A 15 -8.71 -13.27 35.45
CA SER A 15 -9.94 -13.69 36.14
C SER A 15 -10.85 -12.51 36.50
N SER A 16 -10.28 -11.34 36.82
CA SER A 16 -11.06 -10.14 37.16
C SER A 16 -11.72 -9.49 35.93
N VAL A 17 -11.11 -9.58 34.76
CA VAL A 17 -11.69 -9.05 33.50
C VAL A 17 -12.84 -9.93 33.00
N LEU A 18 -12.76 -11.25 33.19
CA LEU A 18 -13.82 -12.18 32.80
C LEU A 18 -15.06 -12.12 33.73
N HIS A 19 -14.89 -11.68 35.00
CA HIS A 19 -16.01 -11.52 35.91
C HIS A 19 -16.83 -10.24 35.69
N VAL A 20 -16.24 -9.19 35.12
CA VAL A 20 -16.97 -7.96 34.78
C VAL A 20 -17.84 -8.15 33.54
N GLN A 21 -17.42 -8.95 32.57
CA GLN A 21 -18.25 -9.27 31.39
C GLN A 21 -19.43 -10.21 31.70
N GLY A 22 -19.33 -11.06 32.71
CA GLY A 22 -20.40 -11.94 33.13
C GLY A 22 -21.54 -11.26 33.90
N ALA A 23 -21.30 -10.07 34.48
CA ALA A 23 -22.29 -9.32 35.25
C ALA A 23 -23.24 -8.46 34.39
N ILE A 24 -22.85 -8.08 33.21
CA ILE A 24 -23.67 -7.23 32.29
C ILE A 24 -24.72 -8.06 31.53
N GLN A 25 -24.55 -9.38 31.40
CA GLN A 25 -25.51 -10.25 30.70
C GLN A 25 -26.64 -10.84 31.54
N ARG A 26 -26.71 -10.59 32.85
CA ARG A 26 -27.75 -11.15 33.71
C ARG A 26 -28.98 -10.26 33.95
N GLY A 27 -29.16 -9.19 33.21
CA GLY A 27 -30.22 -8.19 33.43
C GLY A 27 -31.44 -8.25 32.51
N ARG A 28 -31.59 -9.24 31.62
CA ARG A 28 -32.82 -9.35 30.84
C ARG A 28 -33.38 -10.77 30.85
N ARG A 29 -34.31 -11.00 31.77
CA ARG A 29 -35.26 -12.13 31.67
C ARG A 29 -36.32 -11.72 30.64
N TYR A 30 -36.31 -12.36 29.47
CA TYR A 30 -37.47 -12.37 28.58
C TYR A 30 -38.21 -13.69 28.81
N THR A 31 -39.49 -13.56 29.10
CA THR A 31 -40.48 -14.62 29.19
C THR A 31 -40.54 -15.40 27.91
N ALA A 32 -40.32 -16.71 28.01
CA ALA A 32 -40.53 -17.63 26.87
C ALA A 32 -42.01 -17.74 26.60
N SER A 33 -42.44 -17.32 25.42
CA SER A 33 -43.70 -17.74 24.80
C SER A 33 -43.34 -18.81 23.78
N LEU A 34 -43.75 -20.04 24.11
CA LEU A 34 -43.77 -21.19 23.21
C LEU A 34 -44.91 -20.96 22.21
N LEU A 35 -44.63 -21.09 20.91
CA LEU A 35 -45.43 -21.75 19.90
C LEU A 35 -44.88 -21.45 18.50
N SER A 36 -44.49 -22.50 17.85
CA SER A 36 -44.16 -22.81 16.46
C SER A 36 -45.00 -22.11 15.38
N PRO A 37 -44.73 -22.19 14.09
CA PRO A 37 -44.16 -23.32 13.37
C PRO A 37 -43.12 -22.97 12.29
N CYS A 38 -42.49 -24.03 11.80
CA CYS A 38 -41.77 -24.17 10.54
C CYS A 38 -42.17 -23.16 9.46
N GLY A 39 -41.39 -22.08 9.32
CA GLY A 39 -41.37 -21.20 8.19
C GLY A 39 -40.13 -21.55 7.36
N SER A 40 -40.34 -21.89 6.10
CA SER A 40 -39.31 -22.03 5.07
C SER A 40 -38.20 -20.97 5.23
N PRO A 41 -36.96 -21.29 4.90
CA PRO A 41 -35.91 -20.26 4.87
C PRO A 41 -36.33 -19.22 3.84
N THR A 42 -36.81 -18.08 4.35
CA THR A 42 -36.91 -16.88 3.54
C THR A 42 -35.52 -16.57 3.07
N SER A 43 -35.32 -16.62 1.77
CA SER A 43 -34.14 -16.14 1.07
C SER A 43 -33.69 -14.85 1.72
N ASP A 44 -32.53 -14.89 2.41
CA ASP A 44 -31.84 -13.71 2.85
C ASP A 44 -31.71 -12.75 1.65
N PRO A 45 -32.01 -11.45 1.84
CA PRO A 45 -31.79 -10.51 0.77
C PRO A 45 -30.29 -10.51 0.48
N MET A 46 -29.96 -11.02 -0.70
CA MET A 46 -28.65 -11.03 -1.35
C MET A 46 -27.58 -10.23 -0.60
N HIS A 47 -26.75 -10.91 0.19
CA HIS A 47 -25.39 -10.47 0.36
C HIS A 47 -24.78 -10.50 -1.04
N SER A 48 -24.68 -9.35 -1.66
CA SER A 48 -23.99 -9.17 -2.92
C SER A 48 -22.54 -9.58 -2.69
N SER A 49 -22.24 -10.82 -3.00
CA SER A 49 -20.91 -11.38 -2.85
C SER A 49 -19.98 -10.70 -3.86
N PHE A 50 -18.80 -10.31 -3.42
CA PHE A 50 -17.70 -9.89 -4.30
C PHE A 50 -17.61 -10.84 -5.50
N GLY A 51 -17.82 -10.31 -6.69
CA GLY A 51 -17.98 -11.07 -7.91
C GLY A 51 -16.83 -10.93 -8.90
N TRP A 52 -16.89 -11.71 -9.98
CA TRP A 52 -15.90 -11.67 -11.06
C TRP A 52 -15.78 -10.29 -11.71
N LEU A 53 -16.90 -9.59 -11.89
CA LEU A 53 -16.91 -8.25 -12.45
C LEU A 53 -16.19 -7.25 -11.54
N ASP A 54 -16.43 -7.36 -10.22
CA ASP A 54 -15.77 -6.52 -9.22
C ASP A 54 -14.26 -6.75 -9.24
N ALA A 55 -13.82 -8.00 -9.29
CA ALA A 55 -12.41 -8.37 -9.39
C ALA A 55 -11.75 -7.80 -10.65
N LEU A 56 -12.42 -7.90 -11.80
CA LEU A 56 -11.91 -7.34 -13.06
C LEU A 56 -11.78 -5.81 -12.99
N ILE A 57 -12.82 -5.12 -12.54
CA ILE A 57 -12.81 -3.65 -12.42
C ILE A 57 -11.73 -3.21 -11.46
N LEU A 58 -11.63 -3.83 -10.28
CA LEU A 58 -10.62 -3.49 -9.28
C LEU A 58 -9.21 -3.80 -9.78
N GLY A 59 -9.01 -4.88 -10.54
CA GLY A 59 -7.75 -5.18 -11.20
C GLY A 59 -7.34 -4.10 -12.21
N VAL A 60 -8.27 -3.62 -13.03
CA VAL A 60 -8.04 -2.49 -13.96
C VAL A 60 -7.68 -1.22 -13.18
N VAL A 61 -8.46 -0.89 -12.15
CA VAL A 61 -8.21 0.31 -11.32
C VAL A 61 -6.88 0.23 -10.62
N GLN A 62 -6.51 -0.92 -10.07
CA GLN A 62 -5.19 -1.15 -9.47
C GLN A 62 -4.07 -0.88 -10.49
N GLY A 63 -4.15 -1.47 -11.67
CA GLY A 63 -3.16 -1.26 -12.74
C GLY A 63 -3.08 0.19 -13.21
N LEU A 64 -4.22 0.89 -13.34
CA LEU A 64 -4.27 2.29 -13.76
C LEU A 64 -3.67 3.25 -12.71
N THR A 65 -3.85 2.97 -11.43
CA THR A 65 -3.62 3.97 -10.37
C THR A 65 -2.34 3.74 -9.56
N GLU A 66 -1.71 2.56 -9.64
CA GLU A 66 -0.56 2.21 -8.81
C GLU A 66 0.67 3.07 -9.09
N PHE A 67 0.97 3.33 -10.36
CA PHE A 67 2.15 4.09 -10.77
C PHE A 67 1.92 5.58 -10.77
N LEU A 68 0.69 5.98 -11.00
CA LEU A 68 0.32 7.39 -11.00
C LEU A 68 0.34 7.94 -9.56
N PRO A 69 0.79 9.18 -9.36
CA PRO A 69 0.84 9.77 -8.03
C PRO A 69 -0.56 10.18 -7.52
N ILE A 70 -1.57 9.26 -7.59
CA ILE A 70 -2.98 9.50 -7.27
C ILE A 70 -3.57 8.58 -6.20
N SER A 71 -2.79 7.62 -5.68
CA SER A 71 -3.17 6.68 -4.62
C SER A 71 -4.14 5.58 -5.06
N SER A 72 -3.60 4.42 -5.47
CA SER A 72 -4.39 3.21 -5.80
C SER A 72 -5.27 2.76 -4.64
N SER A 73 -4.76 2.77 -3.41
CA SER A 73 -5.51 2.40 -2.22
C SER A 73 -6.75 3.28 -1.98
N ALA A 74 -6.68 4.59 -2.30
CA ALA A 74 -7.83 5.46 -2.21
C ALA A 74 -8.91 5.06 -3.23
N HIS A 75 -8.50 4.78 -4.48
CA HIS A 75 -9.42 4.41 -5.55
C HIS A 75 -10.13 3.08 -5.29
N LEU A 76 -9.38 2.06 -4.86
CA LEU A 76 -9.97 0.75 -4.53
C LEU A 76 -11.00 0.86 -3.41
N ARG A 77 -10.70 1.67 -2.38
CA ARG A 77 -11.60 1.87 -1.22
C ARG A 77 -12.84 2.69 -1.53
N ILE A 78 -12.76 3.62 -2.48
CA ILE A 78 -13.92 4.40 -2.91
C ILE A 78 -14.78 3.55 -3.83
N LEU A 79 -14.16 2.82 -4.74
CA LEU A 79 -14.87 2.08 -5.77
C LEU A 79 -15.46 0.77 -5.27
N GLY A 80 -14.76 0.04 -4.38
CA GLY A 80 -15.23 -1.25 -3.86
C GLY A 80 -16.67 -1.22 -3.36
N PRO A 81 -17.04 -0.31 -2.44
CA PRO A 81 -18.42 -0.18 -1.96
C PRO A 81 -19.45 0.23 -3.02
N LEU A 82 -19.02 0.83 -4.15
CA LEU A 82 -19.89 1.25 -5.24
C LEU A 82 -20.14 0.15 -6.29
N LEU A 83 -19.39 -0.93 -6.22
CA LEU A 83 -19.54 -2.08 -7.12
C LEU A 83 -20.71 -2.97 -6.65
N PRO A 84 -21.24 -3.85 -7.54
CA PRO A 84 -22.33 -4.76 -7.19
C PRO A 84 -22.09 -5.60 -5.94
N GLY A 85 -20.83 -5.98 -5.67
CA GLY A 85 -20.43 -6.67 -4.45
C GLY A 85 -20.46 -5.85 -3.18
N GLY A 86 -20.50 -4.51 -3.29
CA GLY A 86 -20.73 -3.59 -2.17
C GLY A 86 -19.70 -3.60 -1.04
N ALA A 87 -18.51 -4.19 -1.23
CA ALA A 87 -17.53 -4.43 -0.17
C ALA A 87 -16.15 -3.81 -0.48
N ASP A 88 -15.46 -3.36 0.57
CA ASP A 88 -14.00 -3.11 0.51
C ASP A 88 -13.33 -4.44 0.16
N PRO A 89 -12.50 -4.53 -0.90
CA PRO A 89 -11.85 -5.77 -1.30
C PRO A 89 -10.89 -6.33 -0.23
N GLY A 90 -10.58 -5.55 0.79
CA GLY A 90 -9.71 -5.93 1.89
C GLY A 90 -8.22 -5.74 1.61
N ALA A 91 -7.44 -5.86 2.67
CA ALA A 91 -5.98 -5.66 2.60
C ALA A 91 -5.29 -6.79 1.82
N ALA A 92 -5.77 -8.03 1.97
CA ALA A 92 -5.20 -9.20 1.30
C ALA A 92 -5.35 -9.11 -0.22
N PHE A 93 -6.56 -8.88 -0.73
CA PHE A 93 -6.81 -8.67 -2.15
C PHE A 93 -5.93 -7.54 -2.71
N THR A 94 -5.90 -6.40 -2.02
CA THR A 94 -5.10 -5.24 -2.46
C THR A 94 -3.61 -5.57 -2.53
N ALA A 95 -3.04 -6.22 -1.51
CA ALA A 95 -1.63 -6.55 -1.49
C ALA A 95 -1.25 -7.63 -2.52
N ILE A 96 -2.14 -8.59 -2.79
CA ILE A 96 -1.90 -9.63 -3.81
C ILE A 96 -1.99 -9.03 -5.21
N THR A 97 -2.98 -8.17 -5.49
CA THR A 97 -3.11 -7.50 -6.79
C THR A 97 -1.96 -6.53 -7.07
N GLN A 98 -1.34 -5.94 -6.03
CA GLN A 98 -0.11 -5.18 -6.15
C GLN A 98 1.07 -6.01 -6.67
N LEU A 99 1.13 -7.31 -6.40
CA LEU A 99 2.16 -8.18 -6.99
C LEU A 99 2.09 -8.20 -8.52
N GLY A 100 0.89 -8.06 -9.09
CA GLY A 100 0.72 -7.93 -10.56
C GLY A 100 1.37 -6.64 -11.08
N THR A 101 1.08 -5.51 -10.47
CA THR A 101 1.72 -4.23 -10.86
C THR A 101 3.21 -4.24 -10.58
N GLU A 102 3.67 -4.90 -9.51
CA GLU A 102 5.09 -5.05 -9.23
C GLU A 102 5.82 -5.91 -10.27
N LEU A 103 5.19 -6.95 -10.76
CA LEU A 103 5.70 -7.73 -11.90
C LEU A 103 5.89 -6.86 -13.14
N ALA A 104 4.98 -5.90 -13.39
CA ALA A 104 5.12 -4.92 -14.46
C ALA A 104 6.38 -4.03 -14.28
N VAL A 105 6.66 -3.58 -13.05
CA VAL A 105 7.89 -2.85 -12.72
C VAL A 105 9.13 -3.71 -12.96
N LEU A 106 9.12 -4.95 -12.48
CA LEU A 106 10.24 -5.89 -12.65
C LEU A 106 10.57 -6.11 -14.13
N ILE A 107 9.55 -6.30 -14.97
CA ILE A 107 9.73 -6.49 -16.41
C ILE A 107 10.19 -5.20 -17.10
N TYR A 108 9.61 -4.05 -16.76
CA TYR A 108 9.96 -2.77 -17.34
C TYR A 108 11.42 -2.40 -17.04
N PHE A 109 11.83 -2.50 -15.76
CA PHE A 109 13.18 -2.15 -15.31
C PHE A 109 14.14 -3.34 -15.26
N ARG A 110 13.84 -4.49 -15.89
CA ARG A 110 14.65 -5.72 -15.79
C ARG A 110 16.15 -5.53 -16.05
N LYS A 111 16.50 -4.65 -17.00
CA LYS A 111 17.92 -4.36 -17.31
C LYS A 111 18.60 -3.58 -16.18
N ASP A 112 17.90 -2.62 -15.61
CA ASP A 112 18.41 -1.82 -14.48
C ASP A 112 18.56 -2.67 -13.24
N ILE A 113 17.53 -3.47 -12.92
CA ILE A 113 17.52 -4.40 -11.79
C ILE A 113 18.68 -5.39 -11.92
N TRP A 114 18.86 -5.97 -13.09
CA TRP A 114 19.97 -6.90 -13.34
C TRP A 114 21.33 -6.25 -13.11
N ARG A 115 21.58 -5.04 -13.65
CA ARG A 115 22.82 -4.29 -13.40
C ARG A 115 23.03 -3.98 -11.92
N MET A 116 21.97 -3.56 -11.24
CA MET A 116 21.99 -3.27 -9.79
C MET A 116 22.34 -4.53 -8.99
N LEU A 117 21.70 -5.67 -9.27
CA LEU A 117 21.93 -6.93 -8.56
C LEU A 117 23.33 -7.47 -8.78
N THR A 118 23.83 -7.47 -10.02
CA THR A 118 25.17 -7.92 -10.33
C THR A 118 26.25 -7.03 -9.70
N ALA A 119 26.08 -5.71 -9.78
CA ALA A 119 26.99 -4.76 -9.15
C ALA A 119 26.94 -4.85 -7.61
N TRP A 120 25.74 -5.05 -7.04
CA TRP A 120 25.56 -5.23 -5.61
C TRP A 120 26.22 -6.51 -5.10
N GLY A 121 26.02 -7.65 -5.80
CA GLY A 121 26.69 -8.92 -5.49
C GLY A 121 28.22 -8.77 -5.50
N GLY A 122 28.77 -8.10 -6.52
CA GLY A 122 30.21 -7.79 -6.58
C GLY A 122 30.70 -6.82 -5.51
N SER A 123 29.81 -6.08 -4.83
CA SER A 123 30.17 -5.19 -3.72
C SER A 123 30.25 -5.88 -2.35
N LEU A 124 29.73 -7.11 -2.26
CA LEU A 124 29.74 -7.87 -1.01
C LEU A 124 31.14 -8.47 -0.75
N PRO A 125 31.69 -8.36 0.48
CA PRO A 125 33.04 -8.83 0.79
C PRO A 125 33.22 -10.34 0.62
N VAL A 126 32.14 -11.12 0.63
CA VAL A 126 32.19 -12.58 0.48
C VAL A 126 32.27 -13.03 -1.00
N ILE A 127 31.76 -12.20 -1.94
CA ILE A 127 31.63 -12.55 -3.36
C ILE A 127 32.60 -11.72 -4.22
N GLY A 128 32.94 -10.51 -3.79
CA GLY A 128 33.75 -9.55 -4.56
C GLY A 128 35.17 -9.39 -4.03
N ASN A 129 36.17 -9.38 -4.92
CA ASN A 129 37.56 -9.05 -4.62
C ASN A 129 37.74 -7.54 -4.38
N ARG A 130 36.93 -6.95 -3.51
CA ARG A 130 36.99 -5.51 -3.27
C ARG A 130 38.11 -5.20 -2.28
N THR A 131 39.11 -4.43 -2.71
CA THR A 131 40.13 -3.88 -1.82
C THR A 131 39.57 -2.68 -1.03
N MET A 132 39.96 -2.57 0.25
CA MET A 132 39.61 -1.42 1.08
C MET A 132 40.06 -0.13 0.38
N GLY A 133 39.10 0.83 0.20
CA GLY A 133 39.38 2.14 -0.41
C GLY A 133 38.80 2.35 -1.82
N GLN A 134 38.27 1.32 -2.47
CA GLN A 134 37.60 1.49 -3.76
C GLN A 134 36.20 2.09 -3.59
N SER A 135 35.87 3.11 -4.40
CA SER A 135 34.50 3.68 -4.46
C SER A 135 33.49 2.63 -4.92
N LEU A 136 32.28 2.66 -4.36
CA LEU A 136 31.17 1.80 -4.80
C LEU A 136 30.81 2.10 -6.26
N HIS A 137 30.63 1.02 -7.04
CA HIS A 137 30.02 1.17 -8.37
C HIS A 137 28.67 1.86 -8.27
N PRO A 138 28.31 2.81 -9.15
CA PRO A 138 27.05 3.57 -9.05
C PRO A 138 25.81 2.70 -8.94
N ASP A 139 25.74 1.59 -9.70
CA ASP A 139 24.60 0.65 -9.63
C ASP A 139 24.56 -0.13 -8.32
N ALA A 140 25.71 -0.48 -7.72
CA ALA A 140 25.77 -1.08 -6.40
C ALA A 140 25.31 -0.12 -5.30
N LYS A 141 25.73 1.16 -5.40
CA LYS A 141 25.26 2.21 -4.50
C LYS A 141 23.75 2.38 -4.61
N LEU A 142 23.19 2.38 -5.83
CA LEU A 142 21.76 2.49 -6.05
C LEU A 142 20.99 1.31 -5.41
N ALA A 143 21.49 0.09 -5.54
CA ALA A 143 20.92 -1.09 -4.88
C ALA A 143 20.91 -0.95 -3.34
N TRP A 144 22.03 -0.50 -2.76
CA TRP A 144 22.10 -0.23 -1.33
C TRP A 144 21.14 0.88 -0.88
N LEU A 145 20.95 1.93 -1.68
CA LEU A 145 19.98 3.00 -1.41
C LEU A 145 18.54 2.48 -1.42
N VAL A 146 18.20 1.56 -2.32
CA VAL A 146 16.90 0.88 -2.35
C VAL A 146 16.71 0.02 -1.09
N ILE A 147 17.72 -0.77 -0.70
CA ILE A 147 17.66 -1.57 0.53
C ILE A 147 17.48 -0.66 1.76
N LEU A 148 18.32 0.35 1.90
CA LEU A 148 18.27 1.31 3.02
C LEU A 148 16.92 2.04 3.08
N GLY A 149 16.42 2.50 1.92
CA GLY A 149 15.14 3.21 1.83
C GLY A 149 13.92 2.31 2.05
N THR A 150 14.08 0.98 1.99
CA THR A 150 12.99 0.05 2.31
C THR A 150 12.84 -0.17 3.82
N ILE A 151 13.90 0.02 4.60
CA ILE A 151 13.87 -0.23 6.05
C ILE A 151 12.77 0.56 6.76
N PRO A 152 12.61 1.89 6.55
CA PRO A 152 11.59 2.65 7.26
C PRO A 152 10.16 2.13 7.08
N ILE A 153 9.76 1.80 5.85
CA ILE A 153 8.40 1.30 5.58
C ILE A 153 8.18 -0.09 6.19
N CYS A 154 9.20 -0.95 6.21
CA CYS A 154 9.10 -2.28 6.84
C CYS A 154 8.97 -2.18 8.35
N VAL A 155 9.82 -1.38 8.98
CA VAL A 155 9.80 -1.19 10.44
C VAL A 155 8.48 -0.53 10.87
N LEU A 156 8.10 0.58 10.24
CA LEU A 156 6.87 1.28 10.58
C LEU A 156 5.62 0.49 10.21
N GLY A 157 5.64 -0.27 9.11
CA GLY A 157 4.53 -1.15 8.73
C GLY A 157 4.25 -2.25 9.75
N LEU A 158 5.31 -2.83 10.35
CA LEU A 158 5.17 -3.81 11.43
C LEU A 158 4.73 -3.16 12.75
N LEU A 159 5.34 -2.03 13.12
CA LEU A 159 5.05 -1.35 14.40
C LEU A 159 3.65 -0.71 14.41
N LEU A 160 3.17 -0.21 13.28
CA LEU A 160 1.90 0.51 13.17
C LEU A 160 0.78 -0.36 12.57
N ARG A 161 0.96 -1.68 12.50
CA ARG A 161 0.02 -2.59 11.84
C ARG A 161 -1.42 -2.37 12.28
N ASP A 162 -1.69 -2.38 13.60
CA ASP A 162 -3.04 -2.23 14.14
C ASP A 162 -3.65 -0.86 13.80
N TRP A 163 -2.84 0.20 13.80
CA TRP A 163 -3.27 1.55 13.41
C TRP A 163 -3.58 1.65 11.92
N ILE A 164 -2.79 0.95 11.08
CA ILE A 164 -2.99 0.89 9.62
C ILE A 164 -4.30 0.16 9.31
N GLU A 165 -4.59 -0.95 10.02
CA GLU A 165 -5.78 -1.76 9.81
C GLU A 165 -7.06 -1.10 10.34
N THR A 166 -6.97 -0.20 11.33
CA THR A 166 -8.11 0.45 12.00
C THR A 166 -8.20 1.95 11.71
N THR A 167 -7.39 2.75 12.39
CA THR A 167 -7.50 4.22 12.44
C THR A 167 -7.19 4.88 11.10
N PHE A 168 -6.20 4.37 10.37
CA PHE A 168 -5.80 4.98 9.09
C PHE A 168 -6.75 4.65 7.94
N ARG A 169 -7.66 3.70 8.12
CA ARG A 169 -8.59 3.28 7.06
C ARG A 169 -9.84 4.17 6.91
N THR A 170 -9.93 5.32 7.56
CA THR A 170 -11.09 6.21 7.39
C THR A 170 -11.05 6.94 6.04
N LEU A 171 -12.20 7.04 5.36
CA LEU A 171 -12.30 7.78 4.08
C LEU A 171 -11.98 9.27 4.26
N ALA A 172 -12.34 9.85 5.41
CA ALA A 172 -12.01 11.24 5.73
C ALA A 172 -10.50 11.49 5.74
N LEU A 173 -9.74 10.63 6.43
CA LEU A 173 -8.27 10.73 6.45
C LEU A 173 -7.69 10.53 5.04
N THR A 174 -8.19 9.55 4.30
CA THR A 174 -7.78 9.28 2.92
C THR A 174 -7.99 10.53 2.04
N ALA A 175 -9.13 11.19 2.15
CA ALA A 175 -9.45 12.40 1.39
C ALA A 175 -8.54 13.59 1.76
N VAL A 176 -8.31 13.81 3.06
CA VAL A 176 -7.37 14.84 3.54
C VAL A 176 -5.95 14.57 3.01
N MET A 177 -5.48 13.32 3.06
CA MET A 177 -4.15 12.96 2.57
C MET A 177 -4.03 13.08 1.05
N LEU A 178 -5.10 12.81 0.28
CA LEU A 178 -5.13 13.09 -1.15
C LEU A 178 -4.89 14.57 -1.42
N ILE A 179 -5.57 15.47 -0.71
CA ILE A 179 -5.44 16.91 -0.88
C ILE A 179 -4.05 17.38 -0.45
N VAL A 180 -3.63 17.06 0.77
CA VAL A 180 -2.35 17.52 1.33
C VAL A 180 -1.18 17.08 0.45
N PHE A 181 -1.09 15.80 0.11
CA PHE A 181 -0.01 15.29 -0.73
C PHE A 181 -0.16 15.65 -2.22
N GLY A 182 -1.38 15.97 -2.68
CA GLY A 182 -1.59 16.61 -3.97
C GLY A 182 -0.96 18.00 -4.03
N LEU A 183 -1.23 18.83 -3.02
CA LEU A 183 -0.67 20.19 -2.90
C LEU A 183 0.86 20.16 -2.69
N LEU A 184 1.36 19.22 -1.86
CA LEU A 184 2.80 19.03 -1.65
C LEU A 184 3.51 18.63 -2.95
N LEU A 185 2.93 17.75 -3.76
CA LEU A 185 3.47 17.39 -5.08
C LEU A 185 3.54 18.60 -6.01
N GLY A 186 2.46 19.42 -6.06
CA GLY A 186 2.44 20.64 -6.86
C GLY A 186 3.45 21.68 -6.38
N TRP A 187 3.65 21.81 -5.09
CA TRP A 187 4.68 22.66 -4.49
C TRP A 187 6.08 22.17 -4.82
N ALA A 188 6.34 20.87 -4.66
CA ALA A 188 7.62 20.24 -4.98
C ALA A 188 7.99 20.39 -6.46
N GLU A 189 7.02 20.23 -7.36
CA GLU A 189 7.24 20.41 -8.79
C GLU A 189 7.65 21.83 -9.16
N ARG A 190 7.10 22.85 -8.47
CA ARG A 190 7.42 24.26 -8.73
C ARG A 190 8.73 24.71 -8.09
N ARG A 191 9.11 24.10 -6.96
CA ARG A 191 10.27 24.54 -6.15
C ARG A 191 11.51 23.66 -6.33
N GLY A 192 11.33 22.40 -6.75
CA GLY A 192 12.43 21.48 -6.99
C GLY A 192 13.34 21.97 -8.11
N ALA A 193 14.65 21.93 -7.89
CA ALA A 193 15.64 22.35 -8.91
C ALA A 193 15.64 21.49 -10.17
N GLN A 194 15.20 20.22 -10.06
CA GLN A 194 15.02 19.24 -11.15
C GLN A 194 16.26 19.06 -12.06
N VAL A 195 17.45 19.12 -11.48
CA VAL A 195 18.73 19.03 -12.21
C VAL A 195 19.50 17.75 -11.89
N ARG A 196 19.19 17.08 -10.78
CA ARG A 196 19.92 15.89 -10.32
C ARG A 196 19.39 14.62 -10.99
N GLN A 197 20.33 13.77 -11.38
CA GLN A 197 20.06 12.44 -11.92
C GLN A 197 20.09 11.38 -10.79
N ILE A 198 19.52 10.20 -11.06
CA ILE A 198 19.43 9.10 -10.10
C ILE A 198 20.81 8.65 -9.56
N GLY A 199 21.87 8.69 -10.38
CA GLY A 199 23.22 8.33 -9.98
C GLY A 199 23.89 9.31 -9.00
N GLN A 200 23.31 10.50 -8.80
CA GLN A 200 23.81 11.54 -7.88
C GLN A 200 23.20 11.44 -6.48
N LEU A 201 22.34 10.46 -6.24
CA LEU A 201 21.77 10.23 -4.91
C LEU A 201 22.85 9.86 -3.90
N GLY A 202 22.77 10.50 -2.73
CA GLY A 202 23.59 10.21 -1.56
C GLY A 202 22.86 9.31 -0.55
N TRP A 203 23.58 8.87 0.48
CA TRP A 203 23.01 8.04 1.55
C TRP A 203 21.87 8.72 2.30
N LYS A 204 22.01 10.02 2.57
CA LYS A 204 20.95 10.85 3.19
C LYS A 204 19.70 10.91 2.32
N ASP A 205 19.87 11.02 1.00
CA ASP A 205 18.73 11.04 0.06
C ASP A 205 17.97 9.71 0.11
N GLY A 206 18.68 8.55 0.17
CA GLY A 206 18.08 7.23 0.31
C GLY A 206 17.21 7.09 1.56
N VAL A 207 17.69 7.56 2.70
CA VAL A 207 16.93 7.57 3.96
C VAL A 207 15.70 8.47 3.85
N LEU A 208 15.84 9.70 3.34
CA LEU A 208 14.72 10.64 3.19
C LEU A 208 13.64 10.11 2.22
N LEU A 209 14.05 9.51 1.10
CA LEU A 209 13.13 8.87 0.16
C LEU A 209 12.45 7.65 0.78
N GLY A 210 13.17 6.89 1.62
CA GLY A 210 12.61 5.78 2.37
C GLY A 210 11.58 6.22 3.42
N LEU A 211 11.83 7.31 4.14
CA LEU A 211 10.86 7.91 5.06
C LEU A 211 9.63 8.43 4.30
N ALA A 212 9.84 9.08 3.14
CA ALA A 212 8.74 9.49 2.28
C ALA A 212 7.91 8.30 1.76
N GLN A 213 8.57 7.17 1.44
CA GLN A 213 7.86 5.93 1.11
C GLN A 213 7.03 5.42 2.29
N ALA A 214 7.56 5.46 3.50
CA ALA A 214 6.86 4.99 4.70
C ALA A 214 5.61 5.81 5.02
N MET A 215 5.54 7.09 4.63
CA MET A 215 4.31 7.88 4.75
C MET A 215 3.14 7.29 3.96
N ALA A 216 3.40 6.47 2.94
CA ALA A 216 2.37 5.78 2.17
C ALA A 216 1.63 4.67 2.94
N LEU A 217 2.05 4.33 4.16
CA LEU A 217 1.28 3.52 5.10
C LEU A 217 -0.05 4.19 5.47
N VAL A 218 -0.11 5.52 5.36
CA VAL A 218 -1.37 6.27 5.49
C VAL A 218 -2.07 6.31 4.13
N PRO A 219 -3.29 5.73 4.00
CA PRO A 219 -4.06 5.76 2.77
C PRO A 219 -4.29 7.18 2.26
N GLY A 220 -4.24 7.37 0.95
CA GLY A 220 -4.37 8.71 0.34
C GLY A 220 -3.03 9.40 0.06
N VAL A 221 -1.96 9.09 0.79
CA VAL A 221 -0.62 9.64 0.53
C VAL A 221 -0.13 9.29 -0.87
N SER A 222 -0.33 8.08 -1.33
CA SER A 222 0.26 7.47 -2.53
C SER A 222 1.76 7.21 -2.37
N ARG A 223 2.19 5.97 -2.52
CA ARG A 223 3.61 5.60 -2.44
C ARG A 223 4.43 6.32 -3.51
N SER A 224 4.02 6.22 -4.77
CA SER A 224 4.63 6.98 -5.86
C SER A 224 4.54 8.49 -5.65
N GLY A 225 3.38 9.00 -5.20
CA GLY A 225 3.19 10.42 -4.93
C GLY A 225 4.13 10.97 -3.84
N GLY A 226 4.25 10.28 -2.71
CA GLY A 226 5.14 10.68 -1.61
C GLY A 226 6.62 10.66 -1.99
N THR A 227 7.08 9.56 -2.60
CA THR A 227 8.49 9.41 -3.00
C THR A 227 8.89 10.32 -4.15
N ILE A 228 8.01 10.51 -5.16
CA ILE A 228 8.25 11.49 -6.24
C ILE A 228 8.32 12.91 -5.66
N THR A 229 7.40 13.29 -4.77
CA THR A 229 7.41 14.61 -4.11
C THR A 229 8.74 14.85 -3.40
N ALA A 230 9.20 13.90 -2.59
CA ALA A 230 10.48 14.00 -1.90
C ALA A 230 11.66 14.05 -2.88
N GLY A 231 11.63 13.24 -3.94
CA GLY A 231 12.66 13.25 -4.99
C GLY A 231 12.79 14.61 -5.68
N LEU A 232 11.65 15.25 -6.02
CA LEU A 232 11.64 16.59 -6.61
C LEU A 232 12.20 17.65 -5.64
N LEU A 233 11.84 17.58 -4.34
CA LEU A 233 12.38 18.49 -3.31
C LEU A 233 13.89 18.30 -3.11
N LEU A 234 14.40 17.08 -3.28
CA LEU A 234 15.83 16.79 -3.28
C LEU A 234 16.53 17.21 -4.58
N GLY A 235 15.80 17.80 -5.53
CA GLY A 235 16.32 18.34 -6.78
C GLY A 235 16.46 17.32 -7.90
N LEU A 236 15.88 16.11 -7.77
CA LEU A 236 15.85 15.12 -8.84
C LEU A 236 15.00 15.61 -10.02
N THR A 237 15.40 15.24 -11.23
CA THR A 237 14.53 15.38 -12.40
C THR A 237 13.25 14.54 -12.23
N ARG A 238 12.17 14.88 -12.92
CA ARG A 238 10.89 14.14 -12.86
C ARG A 238 11.09 12.65 -13.14
N GLU A 239 11.87 12.36 -14.19
CA GLU A 239 12.17 10.99 -14.58
C GLU A 239 13.00 10.25 -13.51
N ALA A 240 14.03 10.89 -12.96
CA ALA A 240 14.87 10.30 -11.91
C ALA A 240 14.07 10.03 -10.65
N ALA A 241 13.18 10.94 -10.23
CA ALA A 241 12.30 10.78 -9.08
C ALA A 241 11.32 9.63 -9.26
N ALA A 242 10.65 9.54 -10.42
CA ALA A 242 9.72 8.44 -10.72
C ALA A 242 10.46 7.10 -10.81
N ARG A 243 11.61 7.06 -11.50
CA ARG A 243 12.40 5.83 -11.63
C ARG A 243 12.88 5.30 -10.29
N PHE A 244 13.42 6.17 -9.42
CA PHE A 244 13.82 5.75 -8.09
C PHE A 244 12.62 5.30 -7.24
N SER A 245 11.49 6.00 -7.32
CA SER A 245 10.25 5.64 -6.64
C SER A 245 9.80 4.21 -6.97
N PHE A 246 9.84 3.82 -8.25
CA PHE A 246 9.44 2.49 -8.68
C PHE A 246 10.44 1.41 -8.27
N LEU A 247 11.74 1.68 -8.39
CA LEU A 247 12.77 0.75 -7.91
C LEU A 247 12.71 0.55 -6.38
N LEU A 248 12.45 1.63 -5.63
CA LEU A 248 12.31 1.59 -4.18
C LEU A 248 11.06 0.82 -3.74
N ALA A 249 10.03 0.77 -4.57
CA ALA A 249 8.81 0.03 -4.31
C ALA A 249 9.01 -1.49 -4.31
N ILE A 250 9.91 -1.99 -5.17
CA ILE A 250 10.10 -3.43 -5.42
C ILE A 250 10.22 -4.25 -4.15
N PRO A 251 11.20 -4.04 -3.26
CA PRO A 251 11.33 -4.88 -2.09
C PRO A 251 10.16 -4.71 -1.10
N ALA A 252 9.60 -3.52 -0.97
CA ALA A 252 8.49 -3.26 -0.06
C ALA A 252 7.21 -4.00 -0.47
N VAL A 253 6.85 -3.95 -1.76
CA VAL A 253 5.64 -4.61 -2.28
C VAL A 253 5.81 -6.11 -2.33
N LEU A 254 6.96 -6.60 -2.76
CA LEU A 254 7.24 -8.05 -2.73
C LEU A 254 7.13 -8.61 -1.33
N MET A 255 7.72 -7.94 -0.32
CA MET A 255 7.59 -8.39 1.07
C MET A 255 6.16 -8.34 1.57
N SER A 256 5.41 -7.26 1.31
CA SER A 256 4.01 -7.12 1.70
C SER A 256 3.12 -8.18 1.03
N GLY A 257 3.25 -8.36 -0.29
CA GLY A 257 2.47 -9.33 -1.05
C GLY A 257 2.77 -10.77 -0.66
N VAL A 258 4.07 -11.13 -0.52
CA VAL A 258 4.48 -12.47 -0.06
C VAL A 258 4.01 -12.71 1.38
N TYR A 259 4.11 -11.70 2.25
CA TYR A 259 3.59 -11.81 3.61
C TYR A 259 2.09 -12.17 3.62
N GLN A 260 1.29 -11.49 2.81
CA GLN A 260 -0.15 -11.79 2.70
C GLN A 260 -0.41 -13.18 2.10
N LEU A 261 0.35 -13.60 1.09
CA LEU A 261 0.20 -14.94 0.51
C LEU A 261 0.52 -16.07 1.51
N VAL A 262 1.52 -15.87 2.37
CA VAL A 262 2.01 -16.92 3.28
C VAL A 262 1.32 -16.88 4.65
N PHE A 263 1.05 -15.68 5.16
CA PHE A 263 0.61 -15.47 6.55
C PHE A 263 -0.83 -14.94 6.66
N ASN A 264 -1.54 -14.77 5.52
CA ASN A 264 -2.94 -14.38 5.58
C ASN A 264 -3.75 -15.45 6.32
N ARG A 265 -4.39 -15.05 7.41
CA ARG A 265 -5.20 -15.94 8.25
C ARG A 265 -6.68 -15.96 7.84
N ASP A 266 -7.10 -15.03 7.00
CA ASP A 266 -8.47 -15.00 6.51
C ASP A 266 -8.64 -16.06 5.42
N PRO A 267 -9.46 -17.10 5.65
CA PRO A 267 -9.62 -18.16 4.67
C PRO A 267 -10.33 -17.61 3.42
N MET A 268 -9.61 -17.53 2.33
CA MET A 268 -10.18 -17.23 1.02
C MET A 268 -10.75 -18.51 0.41
N SER A 269 -11.98 -18.46 -0.10
CA SER A 269 -12.54 -19.57 -0.88
C SER A 269 -11.74 -19.80 -2.17
N THR A 270 -11.84 -20.98 -2.75
CA THR A 270 -11.20 -21.28 -4.04
C THR A 270 -11.61 -20.28 -5.13
N GLU A 271 -12.87 -19.86 -5.12
CA GLU A 271 -13.38 -18.87 -6.07
C GLU A 271 -12.76 -17.49 -5.85
N GLN A 272 -12.63 -17.03 -4.60
CA GLN A 272 -11.96 -15.78 -4.27
C GLN A 272 -10.48 -15.79 -4.69
N TRP A 273 -9.79 -16.92 -4.56
CA TRP A 273 -8.43 -17.07 -5.06
C TRP A 273 -8.34 -16.89 -6.58
N TRP A 274 -9.26 -17.51 -7.35
CA TRP A 274 -9.30 -17.35 -8.79
C TRP A 274 -9.62 -15.90 -9.20
N MET A 275 -10.59 -15.27 -8.56
CA MET A 275 -10.91 -13.86 -8.78
C MET A 275 -9.72 -12.95 -8.51
N THR A 276 -9.01 -13.18 -7.41
CA THR A 276 -7.81 -12.41 -7.05
C THR A 276 -6.68 -12.63 -8.05
N LEU A 277 -6.47 -13.86 -8.50
CA LEU A 277 -5.48 -14.17 -9.54
C LEU A 277 -5.79 -13.45 -10.85
N VAL A 278 -7.03 -13.49 -11.31
CA VAL A 278 -7.47 -12.79 -12.53
C VAL A 278 -7.30 -11.28 -12.37
N ALA A 279 -7.70 -10.70 -11.24
CA ALA A 279 -7.47 -9.28 -10.93
C ALA A 279 -5.98 -8.92 -10.96
N THR A 280 -5.12 -9.79 -10.43
CA THR A 280 -3.65 -9.63 -10.44
C THR A 280 -3.08 -9.63 -11.84
N LEU A 281 -3.54 -10.54 -12.70
CA LEU A 281 -3.11 -10.60 -14.11
C LEU A 281 -3.58 -9.35 -14.88
N VAL A 282 -4.82 -8.92 -14.65
CA VAL A 282 -5.34 -7.67 -15.24
C VAL A 282 -4.54 -6.48 -14.76
N ALA A 283 -4.25 -6.37 -13.45
CA ALA A 283 -3.44 -5.31 -12.87
C ALA A 283 -2.03 -5.30 -13.46
N PHE A 284 -1.44 -6.47 -13.75
CA PHE A 284 -0.15 -6.59 -14.44
C PHE A 284 -0.21 -6.01 -15.86
N VAL A 285 -1.16 -6.44 -16.68
CA VAL A 285 -1.25 -6.02 -18.09
C VAL A 285 -1.50 -4.51 -18.20
N VAL A 286 -2.50 -4.02 -17.45
CA VAL A 286 -2.86 -2.60 -17.41
C VAL A 286 -1.70 -1.80 -16.82
N GLY A 287 -1.11 -2.26 -15.72
CA GLY A 287 0.02 -1.61 -15.06
C GLY A 287 1.24 -1.49 -15.98
N TYR A 288 1.56 -2.54 -16.77
CA TYR A 288 2.65 -2.47 -17.73
C TYR A 288 2.41 -1.40 -18.81
N ALA A 289 1.20 -1.31 -19.34
CA ALA A 289 0.85 -0.26 -20.29
C ALA A 289 0.95 1.14 -19.66
N VAL A 290 0.48 1.27 -18.43
CA VAL A 290 0.49 2.55 -17.69
C VAL A 290 1.91 2.99 -17.35
N ILE A 291 2.81 2.13 -16.89
CA ILE A 291 4.19 2.53 -16.57
C ILE A 291 4.93 3.02 -17.81
N VAL A 292 4.74 2.33 -18.97
CA VAL A 292 5.31 2.75 -20.25
C VAL A 292 4.80 4.12 -20.66
N TRP A 293 3.49 4.34 -20.58
CA TRP A 293 2.87 5.61 -20.91
C TRP A 293 3.29 6.73 -19.94
N PHE A 294 3.23 6.45 -18.63
CA PHE A 294 3.53 7.42 -17.59
C PHE A 294 4.97 7.94 -17.66
N MET A 295 5.95 7.06 -17.86
CA MET A 295 7.35 7.47 -17.99
C MET A 295 7.58 8.41 -19.19
N ARG A 296 6.83 8.23 -20.27
CA ARG A 296 6.86 9.16 -21.42
C ARG A 296 6.15 10.49 -21.11
N LEU A 297 5.03 10.41 -20.38
CA LEU A 297 4.23 11.58 -20.06
C LEU A 297 5.00 12.57 -19.17
N ILE A 298 5.64 12.08 -18.09
CA ILE A 298 6.31 12.93 -17.10
C ILE A 298 7.56 13.63 -17.65
N SER A 299 8.19 13.06 -18.70
CA SER A 299 9.31 13.71 -19.37
C SER A 299 8.88 14.99 -20.11
N SER A 300 7.60 15.10 -20.48
CA SER A 300 7.08 16.22 -21.30
C SER A 300 6.10 17.14 -20.57
N LYS A 301 5.19 16.60 -19.72
CA LYS A 301 4.04 17.39 -19.19
C LYS A 301 4.03 17.63 -17.69
N GLY A 302 4.92 17.02 -16.91
CA GLY A 302 4.95 17.17 -15.45
C GLY A 302 3.74 16.59 -14.70
N PHE A 303 3.60 16.97 -13.43
CA PHE A 303 2.62 16.35 -12.51
C PHE A 303 1.35 17.21 -12.28
N GLY A 304 1.23 18.37 -12.90
CA GLY A 304 0.14 19.32 -12.63
C GLY A 304 -1.27 18.72 -12.75
N PHE A 305 -1.51 17.88 -13.76
CA PHE A 305 -2.78 17.18 -13.94
C PHE A 305 -3.13 16.30 -12.72
N PHE A 306 -2.14 15.55 -12.21
CA PHE A 306 -2.34 14.65 -11.05
C PHE A 306 -2.59 15.43 -9.76
N VAL A 307 -2.00 16.63 -9.62
CA VAL A 307 -2.25 17.52 -8.48
C VAL A 307 -3.71 17.95 -8.46
N ILE A 308 -4.22 18.45 -9.58
CA ILE A 308 -5.62 18.89 -9.71
C ILE A 308 -6.56 17.71 -9.44
N TYR A 309 -6.30 16.57 -10.07
CA TYR A 309 -7.08 15.34 -9.88
C TYR A 309 -7.19 14.95 -8.41
N ARG A 310 -6.08 14.89 -7.68
CA ARG A 310 -6.06 14.52 -6.24
C ARG A 310 -6.86 15.48 -5.39
N VAL A 311 -6.70 16.80 -5.61
CA VAL A 311 -7.43 17.82 -4.85
C VAL A 311 -8.93 17.72 -5.12
N VAL A 312 -9.33 17.62 -6.38
CA VAL A 312 -10.74 17.48 -6.78
C VAL A 312 -11.34 16.20 -6.19
N LEU A 313 -10.65 15.05 -6.32
CA LEU A 313 -11.11 13.78 -5.76
C LEU A 313 -11.24 13.85 -4.23
N GLY A 314 -10.23 14.39 -3.54
CA GLY A 314 -10.28 14.54 -2.09
C GLY A 314 -11.42 15.44 -1.61
N LEU A 315 -11.65 16.56 -2.30
CA LEU A 315 -12.79 17.45 -2.01
C LEU A 315 -14.13 16.74 -2.29
N ALA A 316 -14.25 16.01 -3.39
CA ALA A 316 -15.47 15.26 -3.71
C ALA A 316 -15.79 14.20 -2.63
N ILE A 317 -14.78 13.49 -2.12
CA ILE A 317 -14.95 12.53 -1.02
C ILE A 317 -15.43 13.26 0.25
N LEU A 318 -14.79 14.38 0.64
CA LEU A 318 -15.18 15.13 1.84
C LEU A 318 -16.61 15.68 1.73
N LEU A 319 -16.99 16.16 0.56
CA LEU A 319 -18.37 16.58 0.31
C LEU A 319 -19.35 15.41 0.36
N GLY A 320 -19.00 14.26 -0.23
CA GLY A 320 -19.81 13.05 -0.17
C GLY A 320 -20.05 12.56 1.27
N LEU A 321 -18.99 12.60 2.12
CA LEU A 321 -19.09 12.29 3.55
C LEU A 321 -19.96 13.32 4.30
N TYR A 322 -19.78 14.62 4.01
CA TYR A 322 -20.54 15.69 4.65
C TYR A 322 -22.04 15.59 4.35
N PHE A 323 -22.43 15.28 3.13
CA PHE A 323 -23.82 15.11 2.73
C PHE A 323 -24.39 13.69 2.99
N GLY A 324 -23.59 12.77 3.50
CA GLY A 324 -24.02 11.40 3.81
C GLY A 324 -24.23 10.50 2.57
N PHE A 325 -23.68 10.87 1.41
CA PHE A 325 -23.75 10.04 0.19
C PHE A 325 -22.80 8.84 0.24
N ILE A 326 -21.73 8.93 1.03
CA ILE A 326 -20.75 7.88 1.29
C ILE A 326 -20.46 7.82 2.79
N GLN A 327 -20.08 6.59 3.30
CA GLN A 327 -19.80 6.35 4.72
C GLN A 327 -18.39 5.79 4.92
#